data_c9f1eb5f0c242ef06eec66a87f32c44e
#
_entry.id   c9f1eb5f0c242ef06eec66a87f32c44e
#
_cell.length_a   1.000
_cell.length_b   1.000
_cell.length_c   1.000
_cell.angle_alpha   90.00
_cell.angle_beta   90.00
_cell.angle_gamma   90.00
#
_symmetry.space_group_name_H-M   'P 1'
#
loop_
_entity.id
_entity.type
_entity.pdbx_description
1 polymer ?
#
loop_
_entity_poly.entity_id
_entity_poly.type
_entity_poly.pdbx_seq_one_letter_code
_entity_poly.pdbx_strand_id
1 'polypeptide(L)' 'MDVNKWKSIAVDIESYTIIRAMGANGLRNPGNMIKKMVSDSIKKIAKKEGVAEPKMKENLLTQGKKLLK' A
#
# COMPACT_ATOMS: atom_id res chain seq x y z
N MET A 1 -9.53 0.43 -16.87
CA MET A 1 -8.89 -0.08 -15.65
C MET A 1 -9.42 -1.48 -15.34
N ASP A 2 -8.54 -2.39 -14.99
CA ASP A 2 -8.90 -3.77 -14.69
C ASP A 2 -9.47 -3.88 -13.28
N VAL A 3 -10.77 -4.16 -13.17
CA VAL A 3 -11.47 -4.22 -11.87
C VAL A 3 -11.01 -5.37 -10.99
N ASN A 4 -10.35 -6.38 -11.54
CA ASN A 4 -9.81 -7.50 -10.78
C ASN A 4 -8.43 -7.17 -10.20
N LYS A 5 -7.75 -6.18 -10.76
CA LYS A 5 -6.40 -5.79 -10.38
C LYS A 5 -6.37 -4.52 -9.55
N TRP A 6 -7.33 -3.63 -9.77
CA TRP A 6 -7.37 -2.31 -9.14
C TRP A 6 -8.65 -2.11 -8.36
N LYS A 7 -8.55 -1.47 -7.22
CA LYS A 7 -9.68 -1.07 -6.40
C LYS A 7 -9.61 0.42 -6.14
N SER A 8 -10.77 1.05 -5.99
CA SER A 8 -10.87 2.45 -5.67
C SER A 8 -11.01 2.62 -4.15
N ILE A 9 -10.41 3.67 -3.64
CA ILE A 9 -10.53 4.02 -2.23
C ILE A 9 -10.67 5.55 -2.13
N ALA A 10 -11.52 6.01 -1.23
CA ALA A 10 -11.69 7.44 -1.00
C ALA A 10 -10.54 7.96 -0.13
N VAL A 11 -9.93 9.06 -0.55
CA VAL A 11 -8.82 9.69 0.16
C VAL A 11 -9.16 11.17 0.28
N ASP A 12 -8.92 11.75 1.46
CA ASP A 12 -9.16 13.18 1.65
C ASP A 12 -8.23 14.02 0.74
N ILE A 13 -8.67 15.24 0.44
CA ILE A 13 -7.95 16.09 -0.51
C ILE A 13 -6.53 16.40 -0.03
N GLU A 14 -6.34 16.64 1.26
CA GLU A 14 -5.02 16.93 1.82
C GLU A 14 -4.06 15.76 1.61
N SER A 15 -4.48 14.55 1.98
CA SER A 15 -3.65 13.34 1.80
C SER A 15 -3.36 13.08 0.33
N TYR A 16 -4.36 13.26 -0.54
CA TYR A 16 -4.18 13.08 -1.97
C TYR A 16 -3.14 14.05 -2.53
N THR A 17 -3.21 15.32 -2.09
CA THR A 17 -2.27 16.35 -2.52
C THR A 17 -0.84 15.98 -2.11
N ILE A 18 -0.66 15.53 -0.88
CA ILE A 18 0.63 15.11 -0.37
C ILE A 18 1.16 13.88 -1.15
N ILE A 19 0.29 12.91 -1.39
CA ILE A 19 0.65 11.71 -2.16
C ILE A 19 1.12 12.09 -3.56
N ARG A 20 0.44 13.05 -4.20
CA ARG A 20 0.85 13.51 -5.53
C ARG A 20 2.23 14.17 -5.50
N ALA A 21 2.49 14.99 -4.50
CA ALA A 21 3.80 15.64 -4.35
C ALA A 21 4.90 14.60 -4.11
N MET A 22 4.65 13.63 -3.26
CA MET A 22 5.60 12.55 -2.99
C MET A 22 5.85 11.72 -4.25
N GLY A 23 4.80 11.43 -5.00
CA GLY A 23 4.91 10.69 -6.24
C GLY A 23 5.70 11.43 -7.31
N ALA A 24 5.46 12.74 -7.45
CA ALA A 24 6.16 13.57 -8.43
C ALA A 24 7.66 13.59 -8.14
N ASN A 25 8.05 13.69 -6.87
CA ASN A 25 9.46 13.67 -6.49
C ASN A 25 10.14 12.35 -6.82
N GLY A 26 9.40 11.24 -6.83
CA GLY A 26 9.91 9.91 -7.16
C GLY A 26 9.51 9.45 -8.55
N LEU A 27 8.96 10.33 -9.38
CA LEU A 27 8.48 10.01 -10.73
C LEU A 27 7.43 8.90 -10.73
N ARG A 28 6.54 8.92 -9.74
CA ARG A 28 5.47 7.93 -9.59
C ARG A 28 4.11 8.62 -9.66
N ASN A 29 3.12 7.95 -10.26
CA ASN A 29 1.74 8.41 -10.18
C ASN A 29 1.17 8.07 -8.79
N PRO A 30 0.00 8.64 -8.40
CA PRO A 30 -0.56 8.40 -7.06
C PRO A 30 -0.77 6.92 -6.73
N GLY A 31 -1.22 6.11 -7.68
CA GLY A 31 -1.43 4.68 -7.46
C GLY A 31 -0.13 3.96 -7.12
N ASN A 32 0.93 4.25 -7.88
CA ASN A 32 2.24 3.65 -7.63
C ASN A 32 2.86 4.16 -6.33
N MET A 33 2.58 5.42 -5.97
CA MET A 33 3.06 5.96 -4.69
C MET A 33 2.42 5.23 -3.51
N ILE A 34 1.12 4.96 -3.58
CA ILE A 34 0.42 4.19 -2.55
C ILE A 34 1.01 2.79 -2.44
N LYS A 35 1.28 2.16 -3.57
CA LYS A 35 1.88 0.83 -3.61
C LYS A 35 3.23 0.82 -2.90
N LYS A 36 4.05 1.86 -3.12
CA LYS A 36 5.34 2.00 -2.44
C LYS A 36 5.15 2.19 -0.93
N MET A 37 4.18 3.01 -0.53
CA MET A 37 3.90 3.25 0.89
C MET A 37 3.47 1.97 1.59
N VAL A 38 2.66 1.14 0.93
CA VAL A 38 2.26 -0.16 1.47
C VAL A 38 3.48 -1.06 1.65
N SER A 39 4.35 -1.11 0.65
CA SER A 39 5.58 -1.91 0.73
C SER A 39 6.47 -1.46 1.88
N ASP A 40 6.67 -0.14 2.03
CA ASP A 40 7.48 0.42 3.11
C ASP A 40 6.86 0.12 4.49
N SER A 41 5.53 0.16 4.59
CA SER A 41 4.83 -0.17 5.82
C SER A 41 5.00 -1.64 6.20
N ILE A 42 4.94 -2.53 5.22
CA ILE A 42 5.16 -3.96 5.45
C ILE A 42 6.56 -4.20 5.99
N LYS A 43 7.57 -3.52 5.44
CA LYS A 43 8.95 -3.63 5.91
C LYS A 43 9.06 -3.24 7.39
N LYS A 44 8.41 -2.14 7.77
CA LYS A 44 8.44 -1.67 9.16
C LYS A 44 7.77 -2.66 10.10
N ILE A 45 6.61 -3.19 9.73
CA ILE A 45 5.88 -4.15 10.55
C ILE A 45 6.68 -5.44 10.69
N ALA A 46 7.24 -5.93 9.59
CA ALA A 46 8.03 -7.16 9.60
C ALA A 46 9.24 -7.03 10.52
N LYS A 47 9.93 -5.89 10.45
CA LYS A 47 11.09 -5.62 11.30
C LYS A 47 10.69 -5.57 12.78
N LYS A 48 9.57 -4.92 13.08
CA LYS A 48 9.07 -4.78 14.45
C LYS A 48 8.71 -6.14 15.05
N GLU A 49 8.12 -7.02 14.26
CA GLU A 49 7.67 -8.33 14.73
C GLU A 49 8.72 -9.44 14.55
N GLY A 50 9.87 -9.11 13.96
CA GLY A 50 10.92 -10.10 13.75
C GLY A 50 10.55 -11.17 12.73
N VAL A 51 9.72 -10.83 11.75
CA VAL A 51 9.26 -11.73 10.70
C VAL A 51 9.87 -11.32 9.36
N ALA A 52 10.15 -12.30 8.50
CA ALA A 52 10.66 -12.01 7.17
C ALA A 52 9.61 -11.21 6.38
N GLU A 53 10.05 -10.24 5.58
CA GLU A 53 9.18 -9.36 4.81
C GLU A 53 8.19 -10.12 3.92
N PRO A 54 8.61 -11.13 3.11
CA PRO A 54 7.67 -11.89 2.30
C PRO A 54 6.62 -12.62 3.13
N LYS A 55 7.01 -13.12 4.29
CA LYS A 55 6.10 -13.83 5.19
C LYS A 55 5.07 -12.87 5.79
N MET A 56 5.50 -11.67 6.15
CA MET A 56 4.59 -10.65 6.68
C MET A 56 3.57 -10.23 5.63
N LYS A 57 4.02 -10.02 4.39
CA LYS A 57 3.13 -9.69 3.28
C LYS A 57 2.06 -10.77 3.09
N GLU A 58 2.48 -12.03 3.11
CA GLU A 58 1.56 -13.17 2.97
C GLU A 58 0.54 -13.21 4.09
N ASN A 59 0.98 -13.00 5.34
CA ASN A 59 0.09 -12.98 6.50
C ASN A 59 -0.97 -11.87 6.37
N LEU A 60 -0.55 -10.68 5.99
CA LEU A 60 -1.45 -9.55 5.84
C LEU A 60 -2.44 -9.77 4.69
N LEU A 61 -1.99 -10.35 3.59
CA LEU A 61 -2.87 -10.70 2.47
C LEU A 61 -3.95 -11.68 2.90
N THR A 62 -3.56 -12.70 3.68
CA THR A 62 -4.50 -13.70 4.16
C THR A 62 -5.56 -13.06 5.08
N GLN A 63 -5.12 -12.20 6.00
CA GLN A 63 -6.04 -11.48 6.87
C GLN A 63 -6.99 -10.59 6.08
N GLY A 64 -6.43 -9.84 5.12
CA GLY A 64 -7.21 -8.92 4.31
C GLY A 64 -8.26 -9.62 3.48
N LYS A 65 -7.95 -10.78 2.92
CA LYS A 65 -8.90 -11.55 2.13
C LYS A 65 -10.13 -11.96 2.94
N LYS A 66 -9.94 -12.24 4.22
CA LYS A 66 -11.05 -12.56 5.12
C LYS A 66 -11.96 -11.35 5.32
N LEU A 67 -11.40 -10.14 5.33
CA LEU A 67 -12.15 -8.91 5.53
C LEU A 67 -12.92 -8.46 4.29
N LEU A 68 -12.53 -8.97 3.11
CA LEU A 68 -13.16 -8.59 1.85
C LEU A 68 -14.47 -9.34 1.57
N LYS A 69 -14.85 -10.27 2.40
CA LYS A 69 -16.10 -11.03 2.25
C LYS A 69 -17.32 -10.22 2.62
#